data_ea1c99bf4207cdfa9173d4197c74c70b
#
_entry.id   ea1c99bf4207cdfa9173d4197c74c70b
#
_cell.length_a   1.000
_cell.length_b   1.000
_cell.length_c   1.000
_cell.angle_alpha   90.00
_cell.angle_beta   90.00
_cell.angle_gamma   90.00
#
_symmetry.space_group_name_H-M   'P 1'
#
loop_
_entity.id
_entity.type
_entity.pdbx_description
1 polymer ?
#
loop_
_entity_poly.entity_id
_entity_poly.type
_entity_poly.pdbx_seq_one_letter_code
_entity_poly.pdbx_strand_id
1 'polypeptide(L)' 'MRSLGSVLHRSGKRLLIIQGDASKLPRLYSDVVDRRLRAVGKIVDIFGNIEKPYAAVLCGRECETEIGEKVFGK' A
#
# COMPACT_ATOMS: atom_id res chain seq x y z
N MET A 1 -6.26 -0.56 13.49
CA MET A 1 -5.62 -0.14 12.22
C MET A 1 -4.15 -0.49 12.27
N ARG A 2 -3.62 -1.05 11.23
CA ARG A 2 -2.24 -1.55 11.20
C ARG A 2 -1.42 -0.80 10.17
N SER A 3 -0.24 -0.30 10.56
CA SER A 3 0.67 0.35 9.63
C SER A 3 1.22 -0.68 8.63
N LEU A 4 1.07 -0.41 7.33
CA LEU A 4 1.56 -1.31 6.30
C LEU A 4 2.94 -0.90 5.79
N GLY A 5 3.21 0.36 5.74
CA GLY A 5 4.48 0.86 5.24
C GLY A 5 4.32 2.23 4.61
N SER A 6 5.32 2.61 3.82
CA SER A 6 5.36 3.92 3.16
C SER A 6 5.30 3.77 1.66
N VAL A 7 4.74 4.76 1.00
CA VAL A 7 4.70 4.81 -0.46
C VAL A 7 6.10 5.11 -0.98
N LEU A 8 6.64 4.22 -1.82
CA LEU A 8 7.95 4.39 -2.44
C LEU A 8 7.86 5.15 -3.75
N HIS A 9 6.92 4.78 -4.59
CA HIS A 9 6.67 5.48 -5.85
C HIS A 9 5.31 5.11 -6.41
N ARG A 10 4.89 5.85 -7.41
CA ARG A 10 3.67 5.57 -8.15
C ARG A 10 4.02 5.03 -9.52
N SER A 11 3.32 4.01 -9.93
CA SER A 11 3.47 3.42 -11.25
C SER A 11 2.19 3.66 -12.03
N GLY A 12 2.23 4.59 -12.97
CA GLY A 12 1.03 5.01 -13.67
C GLY A 12 0.12 5.85 -12.79
N LYS A 13 -1.16 5.90 -13.15
CA LYS A 13 -2.13 6.76 -12.45
C LYS A 13 -2.83 6.08 -11.27
N ARG A 14 -2.84 4.77 -11.25
CA ARG A 14 -3.68 4.02 -10.29
C ARG A 14 -2.92 2.98 -9.49
N LEU A 15 -1.62 2.93 -9.59
CA LEU A 15 -0.83 1.93 -8.89
C LEU A 15 0.19 2.60 -7.97
N LEU A 16 0.20 2.18 -6.72
CA LEU A 16 1.20 2.61 -5.73
C LEU A 16 2.06 1.43 -5.35
N ILE A 17 3.35 1.68 -5.21
CA ILE A 17 4.26 0.67 -4.66
C ILE A 17 4.64 1.11 -3.27
N ILE A 18 4.36 0.26 -2.29
CA ILE A 18 4.70 0.52 -0.90
C ILE A 18 5.72 -0.51 -0.43
N GLN A 19 6.54 -0.12 0.51
CA GLN A 19 7.45 -1.03 1.19
C GLN A 19 6.93 -1.26 2.59
N GLY A 20 6.75 -2.53 2.96
CA GLY A 20 6.22 -2.88 4.26
C GLY A 20 7.12 -3.86 4.98
N ASP A 21 6.55 -4.50 5.97
CA ASP A 21 7.17 -5.53 6.78
C ASP A 21 6.35 -6.80 6.59
N ALA A 22 7.01 -7.92 6.34
CA ALA A 22 6.34 -9.18 6.08
C ALA A 22 5.37 -9.57 7.20
N SER A 23 5.71 -9.23 8.45
CA SER A 23 4.86 -9.53 9.59
C SER A 23 3.63 -8.63 9.67
N LYS A 24 3.58 -7.55 8.91
CA LYS A 24 2.51 -6.55 8.98
C LYS A 24 1.66 -6.45 7.73
N LEU A 25 2.10 -7.04 6.62
CA LEU A 25 1.33 -6.97 5.39
C LEU A 25 0.11 -7.88 5.47
N PRO A 26 -1.07 -7.39 5.08
CA PRO A 26 -2.25 -8.21 5.03
C PRO A 26 -2.26 -9.07 3.78
N ARG A 27 -3.33 -9.84 3.61
CA ARG A 27 -3.50 -10.69 2.44
C ARG A 27 -3.78 -9.86 1.19
N LEU A 28 -3.60 -10.49 0.03
CA LEU A 28 -4.00 -9.90 -1.24
C LEU A 28 -5.48 -9.48 -1.20
N TYR A 29 -5.76 -8.40 -1.88
CA TYR A 29 -7.10 -7.79 -1.98
C TYR A 29 -7.63 -7.17 -0.70
N SER A 30 -6.79 -7.04 0.32
CA SER A 30 -7.15 -6.30 1.53
C SER A 30 -7.23 -4.81 1.26
N ASP A 31 -8.11 -4.15 1.97
CA ASP A 31 -8.29 -2.70 1.84
C ASP A 31 -7.13 -1.94 2.47
N VAL A 32 -6.70 -0.89 1.78
CA VAL A 32 -5.65 0.01 2.25
C VAL A 32 -6.25 1.40 2.42
N VAL A 33 -5.93 2.03 3.54
CA VAL A 33 -6.40 3.38 3.85
C VAL A 33 -5.22 4.28 4.19
N ASP A 34 -5.43 5.58 4.09
CA ASP A 34 -4.44 6.55 4.52
C ASP A 34 -4.62 6.85 6.02
N ARG A 35 -3.80 7.74 6.56
CA ARG A 35 -3.87 8.07 7.98
C ARG A 35 -5.14 8.79 8.39
N ARG A 36 -5.91 9.25 7.43
CA ARG A 36 -7.22 9.88 7.67
C ARG A 36 -8.35 8.88 7.49
N LEU A 37 -8.03 7.60 7.32
CA LEU A 37 -8.98 6.52 7.09
C LEU A 37 -9.74 6.63 5.77
N ARG A 38 -9.20 7.39 4.83
CA ARG A 38 -9.78 7.45 3.48
C ARG A 38 -9.30 6.26 2.67
N ALA A 39 -10.18 5.68 1.90
CA ALA A 39 -9.85 4.53 1.07
C ALA A 39 -8.78 4.91 0.03
N VAL A 40 -7.67 4.18 0.05
CA VAL A 40 -6.61 4.32 -0.95
C VAL A 40 -6.85 3.32 -2.07
N GLY A 41 -6.98 2.06 -1.72
CA GLY A 41 -7.16 1.01 -2.71
C GLY A 41 -7.05 -0.36 -2.09
N LYS A 42 -6.65 -1.33 -2.91
CA LYS A 42 -6.48 -2.72 -2.47
C LYS A 42 -5.11 -3.23 -2.88
N ILE A 43 -4.56 -4.12 -2.06
CA ILE A 43 -3.32 -4.80 -2.39
C ILE A 43 -3.60 -5.81 -3.49
N VAL A 44 -2.91 -5.67 -4.62
CA VAL A 44 -3.10 -6.57 -5.76
C VAL A 44 -1.89 -7.46 -6.01
N ASP A 45 -0.76 -7.18 -5.38
CA ASP A 45 0.44 -8.00 -5.52
C ASP A 45 1.38 -7.75 -4.34
N ILE A 46 2.15 -8.77 -3.98
CA ILE A 46 3.19 -8.68 -2.95
C ILE A 46 4.43 -9.34 -3.54
N PHE A 47 5.55 -8.64 -3.54
CA PHE A 47 6.76 -9.12 -4.19
C PHE A 47 8.01 -8.59 -3.48
N GLY A 48 9.16 -9.06 -3.92
CA GLY A 48 10.45 -8.56 -3.46
C GLY A 48 11.01 -9.36 -2.29
N ASN A 49 11.67 -8.68 -1.35
CA ASN A 49 12.39 -9.30 -0.25
C ASN A 49 11.44 -9.99 0.73
N ILE A 50 11.88 -11.12 1.27
CA ILE A 50 11.08 -11.90 2.23
C ILE A 50 10.82 -11.12 3.52
N GLU A 51 11.83 -10.38 3.99
CA GLU A 51 11.71 -9.65 5.26
C GLU A 51 10.99 -8.31 5.10
N LYS A 52 11.26 -7.61 4.02
CA LYS A 52 10.66 -6.30 3.72
C LYS A 52 10.08 -6.31 2.32
N PRO A 53 8.98 -7.00 2.12
CA PRO A 53 8.39 -7.10 0.80
C PRO A 53 7.79 -5.78 0.35
N TYR A 54 7.68 -5.65 -0.96
CA TYR A 54 6.94 -4.56 -1.57
C TYR A 54 5.53 -5.03 -1.84
N ALA A 55 4.60 -4.09 -1.82
CA ALA A 55 3.23 -4.38 -2.17
C ALA A 55 2.76 -3.38 -3.21
N ALA A 56 2.03 -3.88 -4.19
CA ALA A 56 1.38 -3.04 -5.19
C ALA A 56 -0.05 -2.79 -4.74
N VAL A 57 -0.43 -1.53 -4.64
CA VAL A 57 -1.77 -1.12 -4.25
C VAL A 57 -2.46 -0.50 -5.44
N LEU A 58 -3.55 -1.12 -5.88
CA LEU A 58 -4.36 -0.56 -6.96
C LEU A 58 -5.37 0.40 -6.38
N CYS A 59 -5.24 1.67 -6.71
CA CYS A 59 -6.14 2.70 -6.24
C CYS A 59 -7.49 2.60 -6.95
N GLY A 60 -8.57 2.86 -6.23
CA GLY A 60 -9.92 2.85 -6.82
C GLY A 60 -10.14 4.01 -7.79
N ARG A 61 -9.39 5.08 -7.57
CA ARG A 61 -9.35 6.25 -8.45
C ARG A 61 -7.89 6.59 -8.68
N GLU A 62 -7.62 7.75 -9.26
CA GLU A 62 -6.27 8.25 -9.35
C GLU A 62 -5.64 8.30 -7.95
N CYS A 63 -4.40 7.82 -7.83
CA CYS A 63 -3.73 7.81 -6.55
C CYS A 63 -3.40 9.22 -6.08
N GLU A 64 -3.96 9.62 -4.95
CA GLU A 64 -3.72 10.93 -4.36
C GLU A 64 -2.65 10.89 -3.29
N THR A 65 -2.31 9.71 -2.81
CA THR A 65 -1.30 9.52 -1.78
C THR A 65 0.09 9.82 -2.34
N GLU A 66 0.83 10.65 -1.65
CA GLU A 66 2.15 11.07 -2.13
C GLU A 66 3.25 10.12 -1.68
N ILE A 67 4.38 10.18 -2.38
CA ILE A 67 5.56 9.40 -2.03
C ILE A 67 6.02 9.79 -0.63
N GLY A 68 6.31 8.79 0.19
CA GLY A 68 6.71 8.99 1.57
C GLY A 68 5.58 8.93 2.59
N GLU A 69 4.34 9.01 2.15
CA GLU A 69 3.21 8.91 3.07
C GLU A 69 3.04 7.48 3.56
N LYS A 70 2.58 7.36 4.79
CA LYS A 70 2.28 6.04 5.35
C LYS A 70 0.87 5.61 4.99
N VAL A 71 0.71 4.30 4.79
CA VAL A 71 -0.59 3.70 4.52
C VAL A 71 -0.86 2.60 5.55
N PHE A 72 -2.12 2.30 5.74
CA PHE A 72 -2.56 1.42 6.81
C PHE A 72 -3.53 0.37 6.29
N GLY A 73 -3.56 -0.76 6.96
CA GLY A 73 -4.57 -1.78 6.74
C GLY A 73 -5.81 -1.47 7.55
N LYS A 74 -6.94 -1.67 6.93
CA LYS A 74 -8.22 -1.47 7.60
C LYS A 74 -8.58 -2.63 8.51
#